data_a5b4be0d4730835555494a62394a3c4d
#
_entry.id   a5b4be0d4730835555494a62394a3c4d
#
_cell.length_a   1.000
_cell.length_b   1.000
_cell.length_c   1.000
_cell.angle_alpha   90.00
_cell.angle_beta   90.00
_cell.angle_gamma   90.00
#
_symmetry.space_group_name_H-M   'P 1'
#
loop_
_entity.id
_entity.type
_entity.pdbx_description
1 polymer ?
#
loop_
_entity_poly.entity_id
_entity_poly.type
_entity_poly.pdbx_seq_one_letter_code
_entity_poly.pdbx_strand_id
1 'polypeptide(L)'
;MDAKGEADEIFKGLGLPVTLLGTSFYWENFVYFGLEPQKGPDGRLAITLPMGDKKLPGIASEDIGKCAFGIFKKGDEYIGKWIAIAGEHLTGNQIAASMSRALDQEIAYNAVEPDVFRSFGFPGAEDLGNMFQFKRDFEDYFVGARNLDVTRSLNPDLQTFDAWLEEKKDLIPIPV
;
A
#
# COMPACT_ATOMS: atom_id res chain seq x y z
N MET A 1 6.75 -5.15 12.17
CA MET A 1 5.98 -6.17 11.37
C MET A 1 5.96 -7.54 12.05
N ASP A 2 6.95 -7.87 12.82
CA ASP A 2 7.14 -9.19 13.45
C ASP A 2 5.99 -9.59 14.39
N ALA A 3 5.49 -8.66 15.20
CA ALA A 3 4.35 -8.92 16.11
C ALA A 3 3.09 -9.43 15.41
N LYS A 4 2.82 -9.01 14.16
CA LYS A 4 1.68 -9.54 13.39
C LYS A 4 1.94 -10.97 12.92
N GLY A 5 3.16 -11.28 12.48
CA GLY A 5 3.55 -12.62 12.09
C GLY A 5 3.51 -13.60 13.28
N GLU A 6 3.94 -13.16 14.46
CA GLU A 6 3.84 -13.95 15.70
C GLU A 6 2.38 -14.22 16.07
N ALA A 7 1.50 -13.21 15.93
CA ALA A 7 0.06 -13.38 16.17
C ALA A 7 -0.58 -14.37 15.20
N ASP A 8 -0.17 -14.39 13.93
CA ASP A 8 -0.66 -15.34 12.93
C ASP A 8 -0.42 -16.80 13.35
N GLU A 9 0.75 -17.10 13.94
CA GLU A 9 1.06 -18.44 14.43
C GLU A 9 0.19 -18.83 15.63
N ILE A 10 -0.13 -17.86 16.50
CA ILE A 10 -1.06 -18.11 17.62
C ILE A 10 -2.45 -18.47 17.07
N PHE A 11 -2.99 -17.67 16.13
CA PHE A 11 -4.29 -17.94 15.53
C PHE A 11 -4.37 -19.29 14.82
N LYS A 12 -3.33 -19.67 14.06
CA LYS A 12 -3.24 -20.99 13.43
C LYS A 12 -3.28 -22.13 14.46
N GLY A 13 -2.63 -21.94 15.61
CA GLY A 13 -2.54 -22.94 16.68
C GLY A 13 -3.84 -23.15 17.48
N LEU A 14 -4.82 -22.23 17.38
CA LEU A 14 -6.06 -22.31 18.15
C LEU A 14 -7.11 -23.28 17.56
N GLY A 15 -6.88 -23.88 16.40
CA GLY A 15 -7.86 -24.76 15.73
C GLY A 15 -9.14 -24.07 15.26
N LEU A 16 -9.10 -22.73 15.13
CA LEU A 16 -10.22 -21.92 14.64
C LEU A 16 -10.26 -21.91 13.09
N PRO A 17 -11.41 -21.67 12.48
CA PRO A 17 -11.54 -21.51 11.03
C PRO A 17 -10.98 -20.16 10.57
N VAL A 18 -9.66 -20.01 10.56
CA VAL A 18 -8.95 -18.76 10.30
C VAL A 18 -8.54 -18.65 8.84
N THR A 19 -8.74 -17.48 8.26
CA THR A 19 -8.09 -17.02 7.01
C THR A 19 -7.20 -15.83 7.33
N LEU A 20 -5.94 -15.87 6.90
CA LEU A 20 -5.04 -14.74 7.06
C LEU A 20 -5.11 -13.83 5.82
N LEU A 21 -5.47 -12.56 6.03
CA LEU A 21 -5.57 -11.58 4.97
C LEU A 21 -4.34 -10.64 4.96
N GLY A 22 -3.43 -10.86 4.02
CA GLY A 22 -2.26 -10.01 3.81
C GLY A 22 -2.61 -8.79 2.97
N THR A 23 -2.55 -7.60 3.56
CA THR A 23 -2.80 -6.34 2.86
C THR A 23 -1.56 -5.83 2.12
N SER A 24 -1.70 -4.71 1.42
CA SER A 24 -0.63 -4.00 0.72
C SER A 24 -0.44 -2.59 1.28
N PHE A 25 0.18 -1.68 0.53
CA PHE A 25 0.30 -0.27 0.93
C PHE A 25 -1.07 0.42 0.88
N TYR A 26 -1.47 1.10 1.96
CA TYR A 26 -2.75 1.83 1.97
C TYR A 26 -2.59 3.18 1.29
N TRP A 27 -3.45 3.50 0.31
CA TRP A 27 -3.41 4.79 -0.36
C TRP A 27 -3.74 5.95 0.58
N GLU A 28 -4.47 5.68 1.65
CA GLU A 28 -4.76 6.62 2.73
C GLU A 28 -3.51 7.11 3.47
N ASN A 29 -2.36 6.44 3.28
CA ASN A 29 -1.08 6.94 3.80
C ASN A 29 -0.68 8.29 3.17
N PHE A 30 -1.19 8.60 1.98
CA PHE A 30 -1.02 9.91 1.35
C PHE A 30 -1.93 11.00 1.93
N VAL A 31 -2.85 10.64 2.81
CA VAL A 31 -3.79 11.58 3.46
C VAL A 31 -3.47 11.76 4.95
N TYR A 32 -3.17 10.67 5.66
CA TYR A 32 -3.18 10.67 7.12
C TYR A 32 -1.82 10.37 7.78
N PHE A 33 -0.82 9.89 7.02
CA PHE A 33 0.40 9.33 7.61
C PHE A 33 1.70 9.98 7.11
N GLY A 34 1.63 11.21 6.62
CA GLY A 34 2.82 12.01 6.30
C GLY A 34 3.55 11.59 5.02
N LEU A 35 2.88 10.82 4.13
CA LEU A 35 3.45 10.44 2.84
C LEU A 35 2.85 11.24 1.66
N GLU A 36 2.07 12.28 1.97
CA GLU A 36 1.57 13.24 1.00
C GLU A 36 2.70 13.98 0.26
N PRO A 37 2.42 14.60 -0.91
CA PRO A 37 3.40 15.39 -1.63
C PRO A 37 3.95 16.54 -0.75
N GLN A 38 5.27 16.65 -0.66
CA GLN A 38 5.97 17.69 0.09
C GLN A 38 6.77 18.59 -0.85
N LYS A 39 6.96 19.87 -0.48
CA LYS A 39 7.85 20.77 -1.21
C LYS A 39 9.32 20.43 -0.93
N GLY A 40 10.05 20.14 -1.98
CA GLY A 40 11.50 20.01 -1.92
C GLY A 40 12.20 21.36 -1.74
N PRO A 41 13.54 21.36 -1.57
CA PRO A 41 14.33 22.59 -1.46
C PRO A 41 14.24 23.51 -2.70
N ASP A 42 13.89 22.95 -3.84
CA ASP A 42 13.66 23.65 -5.11
C ASP A 42 12.23 24.17 -5.27
N GLY A 43 11.38 23.97 -4.26
CA GLY A 43 9.98 24.40 -4.25
C GLY A 43 9.03 23.49 -5.02
N ARG A 44 9.53 22.42 -5.66
CA ARG A 44 8.68 21.45 -6.38
C ARG A 44 8.04 20.45 -5.42
N LEU A 45 6.81 20.07 -5.74
CA LEU A 45 6.13 19.01 -5.00
C LEU A 45 6.67 17.63 -5.40
N ALA A 46 6.88 16.77 -4.42
CA ALA A 46 7.29 15.40 -4.66
C ALA A 46 6.73 14.45 -3.59
N ILE A 47 6.37 13.24 -4.00
CA ILE A 47 6.24 12.11 -3.07
C ILE A 47 7.61 11.45 -2.91
N THR A 48 7.98 11.12 -1.69
CA THR A 48 9.28 10.50 -1.38
C THR A 48 9.09 9.11 -0.82
N LEU A 49 9.52 8.09 -1.58
CA LEU A 49 9.46 6.70 -1.15
C LEU A 49 10.76 5.96 -1.50
N PRO A 50 11.22 5.02 -0.67
CA PRO A 50 12.46 4.28 -0.93
C PRO A 50 12.21 3.02 -1.78
N MET A 51 11.51 3.17 -2.91
CA MET A 51 11.11 2.06 -3.79
C MET A 51 11.91 1.97 -5.09
N GLY A 52 12.78 2.96 -5.39
CA GLY A 52 13.48 3.00 -6.66
C GLY A 52 12.49 2.98 -7.83
N ASP A 53 12.71 2.10 -8.80
CA ASP A 53 11.85 1.84 -9.96
C ASP A 53 10.85 0.69 -9.74
N LYS A 54 10.80 0.14 -8.53
CA LYS A 54 10.01 -1.05 -8.18
C LYS A 54 8.54 -0.74 -7.97
N LYS A 55 7.71 -1.74 -8.22
CA LYS A 55 6.26 -1.65 -8.00
C LYS A 55 5.94 -1.73 -6.51
N LEU A 56 5.07 -0.84 -6.09
CA LEU A 56 4.47 -0.84 -4.76
C LEU A 56 2.99 -1.26 -4.89
N PRO A 57 2.65 -2.52 -4.61
CA PRO A 57 1.26 -2.91 -4.50
C PRO A 57 0.52 -2.04 -3.48
N GLY A 58 -0.58 -1.41 -3.90
CA GLY A 58 -1.38 -0.52 -3.06
C GLY A 58 -2.86 -0.85 -3.13
N ILE A 59 -3.65 -0.38 -2.16
CA ILE A 59 -5.08 -0.62 -2.05
C ILE A 59 -5.76 0.49 -1.25
N ALA A 60 -7.01 0.81 -1.60
CA ALA A 60 -7.89 1.61 -0.75
C ALA A 60 -8.26 0.83 0.52
N SER A 61 -8.26 1.49 1.68
CA SER A 61 -8.55 0.81 2.95
C SER A 61 -9.97 0.23 3.01
N GLU A 62 -10.95 0.89 2.38
CA GLU A 62 -12.32 0.37 2.32
C GLU A 62 -12.42 -0.92 1.49
N ASP A 63 -11.60 -1.09 0.45
CA ASP A 63 -11.59 -2.30 -0.37
C ASP A 63 -11.05 -3.52 0.39
N ILE A 64 -10.23 -3.30 1.42
CA ILE A 64 -9.81 -4.37 2.33
C ILE A 64 -11.03 -4.99 3.02
N GLY A 65 -11.94 -4.15 3.52
CA GLY A 65 -13.19 -4.59 4.13
C GLY A 65 -14.09 -5.35 3.16
N LYS A 66 -14.20 -4.86 1.91
CA LYS A 66 -14.96 -5.54 0.85
C LYS A 66 -14.35 -6.90 0.48
N CYS A 67 -13.02 -7.00 0.39
CA CYS A 67 -12.32 -8.27 0.17
C CYS A 67 -12.53 -9.24 1.33
N ALA A 68 -12.44 -8.78 2.58
CA ALA A 68 -12.72 -9.61 3.75
C ALA A 68 -14.15 -10.13 3.72
N PHE A 69 -15.14 -9.30 3.38
CA PHE A 69 -16.52 -9.72 3.18
C PHE A 69 -16.66 -10.76 2.05
N GLY A 70 -15.93 -10.57 0.93
CA GLY A 70 -15.86 -11.55 -0.15
C GLY A 70 -15.35 -12.91 0.32
N ILE A 71 -14.32 -12.93 1.18
CA ILE A 71 -13.81 -14.16 1.80
C ILE A 71 -14.90 -14.84 2.63
N PHE A 72 -15.59 -14.09 3.50
CA PHE A 72 -16.70 -14.65 4.30
C PHE A 72 -17.83 -15.23 3.43
N LYS A 73 -18.16 -14.59 2.32
CA LYS A 73 -19.16 -15.12 1.36
C LYS A 73 -18.76 -16.44 0.70
N LYS A 74 -17.46 -16.72 0.59
CA LYS A 74 -16.94 -17.97 0.05
C LYS A 74 -16.95 -19.13 1.08
N GLY A 75 -17.32 -18.85 2.33
CA GLY A 75 -17.42 -19.85 3.39
C GLY A 75 -16.09 -20.55 3.64
N ASP A 76 -16.11 -21.88 3.64
CA ASP A 76 -14.96 -22.71 4.02
C ASP A 76 -13.82 -22.72 2.99
N GLU A 77 -14.03 -22.15 1.79
CA GLU A 77 -13.05 -22.18 0.70
C GLU A 77 -11.69 -21.60 1.10
N TYR A 78 -11.68 -20.57 1.97
CA TYR A 78 -10.48 -19.85 2.38
C TYR A 78 -9.96 -20.20 3.78
N ILE A 79 -10.61 -21.08 4.50
CA ILE A 79 -10.15 -21.52 5.82
C ILE A 79 -8.75 -22.16 5.71
N GLY A 80 -7.85 -21.76 6.59
CA GLY A 80 -6.48 -22.24 6.65
C GLY A 80 -5.55 -21.61 5.57
N LYS A 81 -6.07 -20.70 4.75
CA LYS A 81 -5.29 -20.06 3.68
C LYS A 81 -4.76 -18.67 4.10
N TRP A 82 -3.64 -18.30 3.50
CA TRP A 82 -3.14 -16.93 3.47
C TRP A 82 -3.47 -16.32 2.11
N ILE A 83 -4.19 -15.21 2.11
CA ILE A 83 -4.63 -14.49 0.90
C ILE A 83 -4.05 -13.08 0.96
N ALA A 84 -3.26 -12.70 -0.05
CA ALA A 84 -2.74 -11.35 -0.15
C ALA A 84 -3.47 -10.57 -1.23
N ILE A 85 -3.79 -9.32 -0.93
CA ILE A 85 -4.61 -8.45 -1.77
C ILE A 85 -3.90 -7.14 -2.10
N ALA A 86 -4.20 -6.60 -3.29
CA ALA A 86 -3.86 -5.26 -3.72
C ALA A 86 -4.92 -4.75 -4.71
N GLY A 87 -5.08 -3.43 -4.78
CA GLY A 87 -5.89 -2.75 -5.81
C GLY A 87 -5.13 -2.63 -7.12
N GLU A 88 -3.89 -2.18 -7.05
CA GLU A 88 -2.98 -2.03 -8.20
C GLU A 88 -1.52 -2.25 -7.80
N HIS A 89 -0.67 -2.43 -8.83
CA HIS A 89 0.79 -2.53 -8.70
C HIS A 89 1.44 -1.36 -9.45
N LEU A 90 1.70 -0.25 -8.76
CA LEU A 90 2.20 0.99 -9.36
C LEU A 90 3.65 1.26 -8.93
N THR A 91 4.45 1.79 -9.85
CA THR A 91 5.75 2.38 -9.51
C THR A 91 5.56 3.77 -8.87
N GLY A 92 6.57 4.28 -8.17
CA GLY A 92 6.52 5.65 -7.62
C GLY A 92 6.26 6.71 -8.68
N ASN A 93 6.82 6.56 -9.89
CA ASN A 93 6.56 7.45 -11.02
C ASN A 93 5.09 7.40 -11.48
N GLN A 94 4.49 6.22 -11.51
CA GLN A 94 3.07 6.09 -11.89
C GLN A 94 2.15 6.72 -10.83
N ILE A 95 2.45 6.52 -9.55
CA ILE A 95 1.74 7.17 -8.45
C ILE A 95 1.81 8.69 -8.57
N ALA A 96 3.02 9.25 -8.74
CA ALA A 96 3.23 10.68 -8.90
C ALA A 96 2.51 11.25 -10.12
N ALA A 97 2.53 10.54 -11.24
CA ALA A 97 1.81 10.94 -12.47
C ALA A 97 0.28 10.96 -12.27
N SER A 98 -0.29 9.95 -11.58
CA SER A 98 -1.71 9.92 -11.22
C SER A 98 -2.09 11.08 -10.30
N MET A 99 -1.29 11.34 -9.26
CA MET A 99 -1.50 12.47 -8.37
C MET A 99 -1.40 13.81 -9.11
N SER A 100 -0.43 13.97 -10.03
CA SER A 100 -0.29 15.19 -10.82
C SER A 100 -1.54 15.48 -11.63
N ARG A 101 -2.13 14.47 -12.26
CA ARG A 101 -3.40 14.63 -13.01
C ARG A 101 -4.57 14.98 -12.10
N ALA A 102 -4.70 14.28 -10.97
CA ALA A 102 -5.84 14.43 -10.07
C ALA A 102 -5.84 15.79 -9.33
N LEU A 103 -4.65 16.29 -8.97
CA LEU A 103 -4.47 17.52 -8.18
C LEU A 103 -4.19 18.75 -9.05
N ASP A 104 -4.09 18.58 -10.37
CA ASP A 104 -3.74 19.65 -11.34
C ASP A 104 -2.44 20.39 -10.93
N GLN A 105 -1.46 19.65 -10.45
CA GLN A 105 -0.14 20.16 -10.01
C GLN A 105 0.95 19.20 -10.44
N GLU A 106 2.12 19.71 -10.78
CA GLU A 106 3.28 18.87 -11.08
C GLU A 106 3.81 18.25 -9.79
N ILE A 107 3.71 16.91 -9.68
CA ILE A 107 4.21 16.14 -8.56
C ILE A 107 5.28 15.17 -9.08
N ALA A 108 6.49 15.31 -8.59
CA ALA A 108 7.59 14.42 -8.92
C ALA A 108 7.62 13.20 -8.00
N TYR A 109 8.29 12.15 -8.44
CA TYR A 109 8.70 11.05 -7.58
C TYR A 109 10.17 11.22 -7.19
N ASN A 110 10.41 11.33 -5.88
CA ASN A 110 11.74 11.36 -5.29
C ASN A 110 12.07 9.97 -4.75
N ALA A 111 12.79 9.18 -5.54
CA ALA A 111 13.30 7.89 -5.12
C ALA A 111 14.54 8.09 -4.23
N VAL A 112 14.44 7.69 -2.97
CA VAL A 112 15.57 7.71 -2.03
C VAL A 112 16.02 6.29 -1.70
N GLU A 113 17.26 6.14 -1.23
CA GLU A 113 17.69 4.86 -0.66
C GLU A 113 17.02 4.61 0.71
N PRO A 114 16.77 3.35 1.09
CA PRO A 114 16.12 3.03 2.37
C PRO A 114 16.84 3.59 3.59
N ASP A 115 18.18 3.67 3.56
CA ASP A 115 18.96 4.28 4.65
C ASP A 115 18.69 5.79 4.77
N VAL A 116 18.54 6.48 3.63
CA VAL A 116 18.17 7.90 3.61
C VAL A 116 16.76 8.08 4.19
N PHE A 117 15.82 7.22 3.81
CA PHE A 117 14.45 7.29 4.34
C PHE A 117 14.41 7.08 5.85
N ARG A 118 15.18 6.10 6.37
CA ARG A 118 15.33 5.87 7.81
C ARG A 118 15.91 7.08 8.54
N SER A 119 16.84 7.80 7.90
CA SER A 119 17.50 8.98 8.48
C SER A 119 16.60 10.22 8.61
N PHE A 120 15.40 10.23 8.04
CA PHE A 120 14.45 11.34 8.20
C PHE A 120 13.97 11.51 9.64
N GLY A 121 14.10 10.49 10.50
CA GLY A 121 13.97 10.60 11.94
C GLY A 121 12.56 10.85 12.47
N PHE A 122 11.53 10.76 11.64
CA PHE A 122 10.15 10.81 12.14
C PHE A 122 9.79 9.53 12.91
N PRO A 123 8.82 9.55 13.82
CA PRO A 123 8.41 8.36 14.56
C PRO A 123 8.02 7.21 13.65
N GLY A 124 8.75 6.08 13.72
CA GLY A 124 8.52 4.90 12.87
C GLY A 124 9.28 4.91 11.54
N ALA A 125 10.14 5.89 11.26
CA ALA A 125 10.94 5.95 10.02
C ALA A 125 11.78 4.69 9.79
N GLU A 126 12.34 4.12 10.85
CA GLU A 126 13.15 2.90 10.77
C GLU A 126 12.30 1.70 10.35
N ASP A 127 11.17 1.45 11.02
CA ASP A 127 10.27 0.32 10.70
C ASP A 127 9.66 0.47 9.30
N LEU A 128 9.24 1.68 8.92
CA LEU A 128 8.74 1.96 7.58
C LEU A 128 9.83 1.79 6.52
N GLY A 129 11.04 2.26 6.76
CA GLY A 129 12.18 2.07 5.87
C GLY A 129 12.51 0.60 5.64
N ASN A 130 12.49 -0.21 6.70
CA ASN A 130 12.69 -1.66 6.62
C ASN A 130 11.54 -2.33 5.83
N MET A 131 10.30 -1.92 6.05
CA MET A 131 9.13 -2.40 5.31
C MET A 131 9.23 -2.10 3.81
N PHE A 132 9.59 -0.88 3.44
CA PHE A 132 9.75 -0.50 2.05
C PHE A 132 10.95 -1.21 1.41
N GLN A 133 12.07 -1.33 2.13
CA GLN A 133 13.23 -2.07 1.65
C GLN A 133 12.88 -3.52 1.34
N PHE A 134 12.15 -4.20 2.21
CA PHE A 134 11.67 -5.55 1.95
C PHE A 134 10.82 -5.61 0.66
N LYS A 135 9.87 -4.69 0.50
CA LYS A 135 9.01 -4.65 -0.70
C LYS A 135 9.80 -4.38 -1.99
N ARG A 136 10.84 -3.56 -1.91
CA ARG A 136 11.74 -3.25 -3.02
C ARG A 136 12.64 -4.43 -3.38
N ASP A 137 13.31 -4.98 -2.38
CA ASP A 137 14.35 -5.99 -2.59
C ASP A 137 13.74 -7.35 -2.94
N PHE A 138 12.49 -7.61 -2.52
CA PHE A 138 11.72 -8.82 -2.82
C PHE A 138 10.46 -8.53 -3.65
N GLU A 139 10.57 -7.62 -4.64
CA GLU A 139 9.45 -7.19 -5.47
C GLU A 139 8.69 -8.36 -6.09
N ASP A 140 9.38 -9.28 -6.74
CA ASP A 140 8.76 -10.42 -7.43
C ASP A 140 7.89 -11.26 -6.48
N TYR A 141 8.38 -11.51 -5.27
CA TYR A 141 7.62 -12.20 -4.22
C TYR A 141 6.43 -11.36 -3.76
N PHE A 142 6.65 -10.08 -3.45
CA PHE A 142 5.63 -9.23 -2.85
C PHE A 142 4.49 -8.92 -3.83
N VAL A 143 4.83 -8.64 -5.09
CA VAL A 143 3.88 -8.43 -6.20
C VAL A 143 3.20 -9.74 -6.57
N GLY A 144 3.97 -10.81 -6.78
CA GLY A 144 3.45 -12.13 -7.19
C GLY A 144 2.44 -12.73 -6.20
N ALA A 145 2.64 -12.49 -4.90
CA ALA A 145 1.70 -12.93 -3.87
C ALA A 145 0.34 -12.18 -3.92
N ARG A 146 0.26 -11.00 -4.55
CA ARG A 146 -0.92 -10.12 -4.60
C ARG A 146 -1.57 -10.12 -5.98
N ASN A 147 -2.13 -11.26 -6.35
CA ASN A 147 -2.80 -11.43 -7.64
C ASN A 147 -4.07 -10.57 -7.71
N LEU A 148 -4.12 -9.64 -8.67
CA LEU A 148 -5.23 -8.70 -8.84
C LEU A 148 -6.53 -9.40 -9.25
N ASP A 149 -6.47 -10.51 -9.99
CA ASP A 149 -7.67 -11.26 -10.38
C ASP A 149 -8.30 -11.93 -9.16
N VAL A 150 -7.48 -12.45 -8.24
CA VAL A 150 -7.96 -12.96 -6.95
C VAL A 150 -8.63 -11.84 -6.16
N THR A 151 -7.99 -10.67 -6.05
CA THR A 151 -8.57 -9.53 -5.34
C THR A 151 -9.91 -9.10 -5.96
N ARG A 152 -9.99 -9.01 -7.31
CA ARG A 152 -11.24 -8.68 -8.01
C ARG A 152 -12.33 -9.75 -7.84
N SER A 153 -11.95 -11.01 -7.71
CA SER A 153 -12.92 -12.09 -7.43
C SER A 153 -13.55 -11.99 -6.05
N LEU A 154 -12.85 -11.35 -5.10
CA LEU A 154 -13.34 -11.08 -3.75
C LEU A 154 -14.11 -9.76 -3.67
N ASN A 155 -13.67 -8.76 -4.42
CA ASN A 155 -14.30 -7.44 -4.54
C ASN A 155 -14.40 -7.04 -6.02
N PRO A 156 -15.54 -7.30 -6.69
CA PRO A 156 -15.74 -6.90 -8.09
C PRO A 156 -15.64 -5.39 -8.33
N ASP A 157 -15.92 -4.57 -7.32
CA ASP A 157 -15.85 -3.11 -7.36
C ASP A 157 -14.50 -2.57 -6.89
N LEU A 158 -13.42 -3.37 -7.05
CA LEU A 158 -12.06 -3.00 -6.65
C LEU A 158 -11.61 -1.71 -7.34
N GLN A 159 -11.28 -0.70 -6.55
CA GLN A 159 -10.85 0.59 -7.06
C GLN A 159 -9.45 0.52 -7.70
N THR A 160 -9.26 1.33 -8.74
CA THR A 160 -7.93 1.75 -9.20
C THR A 160 -7.45 2.94 -8.38
N PHE A 161 -6.15 3.24 -8.42
CA PHE A 161 -5.61 4.42 -7.74
C PHE A 161 -6.19 5.72 -8.30
N ASP A 162 -6.39 5.80 -9.62
CA ASP A 162 -7.02 6.95 -10.26
C ASP A 162 -8.46 7.13 -9.77
N ALA A 163 -9.26 6.05 -9.67
CA ALA A 163 -10.63 6.13 -9.15
C ALA A 163 -10.66 6.57 -7.66
N TRP A 164 -9.75 6.04 -6.85
CA TRP A 164 -9.61 6.45 -5.45
C TRP A 164 -9.24 7.94 -5.34
N LEU A 165 -8.32 8.42 -6.20
CA LEU A 165 -7.95 9.84 -6.23
C LEU A 165 -9.11 10.75 -6.60
N GLU A 166 -9.98 10.37 -7.55
CA GLU A 166 -11.18 11.16 -7.90
C GLU A 166 -12.06 11.43 -6.68
N GLU A 167 -12.16 10.47 -5.76
CA GLU A 167 -12.98 10.61 -4.55
C GLU A 167 -12.25 11.27 -3.37
N LYS A 168 -10.93 11.10 -3.27
CA LYS A 168 -10.17 11.44 -2.05
C LYS A 168 -9.15 12.55 -2.24
N LYS A 169 -8.92 13.04 -3.46
CA LYS A 169 -7.89 14.05 -3.75
C LYS A 169 -7.98 15.31 -2.89
N ASP A 170 -9.20 15.76 -2.55
CA ASP A 170 -9.41 16.96 -1.73
C ASP A 170 -9.00 16.77 -0.26
N LEU A 171 -8.75 15.51 0.16
CA LEU A 171 -8.26 15.18 1.48
C LEU A 171 -6.72 15.12 1.54
N ILE A 172 -6.04 15.10 0.38
CA ILE A 172 -4.58 15.03 0.34
C ILE A 172 -4.01 16.41 0.73
N PRO A 173 -3.24 16.51 1.83
CA PRO A 173 -2.65 17.77 2.21
C PRO A 173 -1.62 18.22 1.18
N ILE A 174 -1.76 19.43 0.67
CA ILE A 174 -0.77 20.04 -0.24
C ILE A 174 -0.20 21.27 0.47
N PRO A 175 1.14 21.31 0.68
CA PRO A 175 1.78 22.47 1.30
C PRO A 175 1.60 23.72 0.43
N VAL A 176 1.16 24.80 1.06
CA VAL A 176 0.95 26.12 0.43
C VAL A 176 2.28 26.82 0.14
#